data_41252001b6082c8656e26e0fc378f49b
#
_entry.id   41252001b6082c8656e26e0fc378f49b
#
_cell.length_a   1.000
_cell.length_b   1.000
_cell.length_c   1.000
_cell.angle_alpha   90.00
_cell.angle_beta   90.00
_cell.angle_gamma   90.00
#
_symmetry.space_group_name_H-M   'P 1'
#
loop_
_entity.id
_entity.type
_entity.pdbx_description
1 polymer ?
#
loop_
_entity_poly.entity_id
_entity_poly.type
_entity_poly.pdbx_seq_one_letter_code
_entity_poly.pdbx_strand_id
1 'polypeptide(L)'
;MKKQIKVMLASVLTAGFVFGSAANAASHSEGETIKVGVLHSLSGTMAISETTLKDTMLMLIDQQNKKGGLLGKQLEAVVVDPASDWPLFAEKTRELLTKDKVDSIFGCWTSVSRKSVLPVIEELNGLLFYPVQYEGEESSKNVFYTGAAPNQQAIPAVDYLMAEGVKRWVLAGTDYVYPRTTNKILEAYLKSKGVAGEDIMINYTPFGHSDWQSIVADIKKFGGEGKKTAVVSTINGDANVPFYKELGNQGVSAESIPVIAFSVGEEELSGFDTKPLVGHLAAWNYFMSVENDDNEAFIKEWKAFTKDDKRVTNDPMEAHVIGFNLWVKAVEKAGTTDVDAVAKAIIGLETPNLTGGIAKMLPNHHITKPVLIGEIQEDGQFEVVWETEGTVPGDAWSDFLPGSKDLISDWTDAKNCGNYNTVEEKCLGAVN
;
A
#
# COMPACT_ATOMS: atom_id res chain seq x y z
N MET A 1 11.48 65.68 77.86
CA MET A 1 10.39 65.50 78.85
C MET A 1 9.35 64.63 78.26
N LYS A 2 9.14 63.43 78.83
CA LYS A 2 7.86 62.70 79.09
C LYS A 2 6.87 62.64 77.92
N LYS A 3 6.28 61.53 77.53
CA LYS A 3 5.83 60.34 78.27
C LYS A 3 5.54 59.20 77.27
N GLN A 4 5.79 57.98 77.70
CA GLN A 4 5.23 56.75 77.12
C GLN A 4 3.72 56.69 77.29
N ILE A 5 3.03 56.03 76.32
CA ILE A 5 1.85 55.19 76.63
C ILE A 5 1.84 53.97 75.69
N LYS A 6 1.89 52.80 76.31
CA LYS A 6 1.57 51.48 75.71
C LYS A 6 0.07 51.35 75.61
N VAL A 7 -0.48 50.76 74.56
CA VAL A 7 -1.70 50.02 74.59
C VAL A 7 -1.55 48.77 73.72
N MET A 8 -1.96 47.67 74.32
CA MET A 8 -1.98 46.29 73.87
C MET A 8 -3.23 45.95 73.05
N LEU A 9 -3.12 44.82 72.30
CA LEU A 9 -4.12 43.85 71.86
C LEU A 9 -5.04 44.27 70.68
N ALA A 10 -5.16 43.44 69.62
CA ALA A 10 -5.75 42.09 69.66
C ALA A 10 -5.46 41.40 68.32
N SER A 11 -5.08 40.16 68.40
CA SER A 11 -4.94 39.24 67.30
C SER A 11 -6.32 38.83 66.72
N VAL A 12 -6.52 38.98 65.42
CA VAL A 12 -7.63 38.26 64.72
C VAL A 12 -6.95 37.49 63.58
N LEU A 13 -6.84 36.17 63.78
CA LEU A 13 -6.53 35.23 62.68
C LEU A 13 -7.73 35.15 61.76
N THR A 14 -7.58 35.61 60.52
CA THR A 14 -8.44 35.25 59.40
C THR A 14 -7.63 34.35 58.49
N ALA A 15 -7.96 33.05 58.54
CA ALA A 15 -7.48 32.05 57.60
C ALA A 15 -8.11 32.30 56.23
N GLY A 16 -7.36 32.94 55.33
CA GLY A 16 -7.70 33.06 53.91
C GLY A 16 -7.28 31.78 53.18
N PHE A 17 -8.26 30.95 52.82
CA PHE A 17 -8.06 29.88 51.85
C PHE A 17 -7.76 30.51 50.49
N VAL A 18 -6.49 30.50 50.09
CA VAL A 18 -6.10 30.75 48.73
C VAL A 18 -6.30 29.44 47.93
N PHE A 19 -7.41 29.35 47.19
CA PHE A 19 -7.52 28.39 46.14
C PHE A 19 -6.50 28.75 45.04
N GLY A 20 -5.33 28.17 45.15
CA GLY A 20 -4.37 28.14 44.04
C GLY A 20 -4.93 27.24 42.95
N SER A 21 -5.49 27.82 41.89
CA SER A 21 -5.70 27.14 40.63
C SER A 21 -4.30 26.76 40.12
N ALA A 22 -3.89 25.52 40.36
CA ALA A 22 -2.78 24.92 39.63
C ALA A 22 -3.25 24.79 38.15
N ALA A 23 -2.98 25.82 37.37
CA ALA A 23 -2.92 25.66 35.94
C ALA A 23 -1.79 24.65 35.70
N ASN A 24 -2.15 23.38 35.42
CA ASN A 24 -1.25 22.46 34.79
C ASN A 24 -0.89 23.04 33.41
N ALA A 25 0.08 23.92 33.38
CA ALA A 25 0.87 24.14 32.19
C ALA A 25 1.58 22.81 31.95
N ALA A 26 1.03 22.01 31.04
CA ALA A 26 1.76 20.94 30.43
C ALA A 26 3.03 21.58 29.86
N SER A 27 4.14 21.45 30.58
CA SER A 27 5.46 21.71 30.03
C SER A 27 5.61 20.72 28.90
N HIS A 28 5.44 21.17 27.66
CA HIS A 28 5.98 20.47 26.52
C HIS A 28 7.49 20.48 26.76
N SER A 29 8.00 19.39 27.34
CA SER A 29 9.40 19.09 27.21
C SER A 29 9.65 19.03 25.72
N GLU A 30 10.63 19.77 25.20
CA GLU A 30 11.28 19.50 23.92
C GLU A 30 11.95 18.12 24.05
N GLY A 31 11.12 17.06 24.04
CA GLY A 31 11.49 15.65 24.15
C GLY A 31 11.46 15.05 22.76
N GLU A 32 12.40 14.16 22.52
CA GLU A 32 12.53 13.36 21.30
C GLU A 32 11.18 13.01 20.68
N THR A 33 11.01 13.32 19.40
CA THR A 33 9.85 12.89 18.58
C THR A 33 10.01 11.41 18.22
N ILE A 34 8.91 10.73 17.95
CA ILE A 34 8.92 9.44 17.26
C ILE A 34 8.94 9.73 15.76
N LYS A 35 10.01 9.30 15.08
CA LYS A 35 10.21 9.60 13.68
C LYS A 35 9.66 8.53 12.77
N VAL A 36 8.87 8.95 11.78
CA VAL A 36 8.25 8.08 10.77
C VAL A 36 8.85 8.40 9.41
N GLY A 37 9.56 7.45 8.82
CA GLY A 37 10.09 7.56 7.47
C GLY A 37 8.96 7.41 6.44
N VAL A 38 8.90 8.33 5.47
CA VAL A 38 7.96 8.33 4.35
C VAL A 38 8.78 8.24 3.07
N LEU A 39 8.77 7.05 2.47
CA LEU A 39 9.64 6.67 1.35
C LEU A 39 8.82 6.45 0.09
N HIS A 40 8.51 7.52 -0.63
CA HIS A 40 7.72 7.51 -1.85
C HIS A 40 8.34 8.37 -2.93
N SER A 41 8.29 7.92 -4.20
CA SER A 41 8.74 8.71 -5.35
C SER A 41 7.82 9.90 -5.59
N LEU A 42 8.39 11.10 -5.47
CA LEU A 42 7.70 12.37 -5.73
C LEU A 42 8.04 12.91 -7.13
N SER A 43 8.95 12.25 -7.80
CA SER A 43 9.39 12.52 -9.18
C SER A 43 9.65 11.21 -9.94
N GLY A 44 9.78 11.29 -11.28
CA GLY A 44 9.98 10.14 -12.16
C GLY A 44 8.67 9.41 -12.53
N THR A 45 8.80 8.21 -13.10
CA THR A 45 7.68 7.45 -13.72
C THR A 45 6.60 6.99 -12.74
N MET A 46 6.92 6.91 -11.44
CA MET A 46 5.97 6.46 -10.40
C MET A 46 5.35 7.62 -9.60
N ALA A 47 5.73 8.87 -9.88
CA ALA A 47 5.21 10.03 -9.15
C ALA A 47 3.68 10.17 -9.25
N ILE A 48 3.10 9.75 -10.37
CA ILE A 48 1.64 9.76 -10.60
C ILE A 48 0.90 8.92 -9.55
N SER A 49 1.50 7.83 -9.07
CA SER A 49 0.89 6.91 -8.10
C SER A 49 1.34 7.19 -6.66
N GLU A 50 2.60 7.65 -6.46
CA GLU A 50 3.20 7.69 -5.12
C GLU A 50 3.05 9.04 -4.39
N THR A 51 2.84 10.16 -5.10
CA THR A 51 2.76 11.48 -4.46
C THR A 51 1.61 11.57 -3.46
N THR A 52 0.46 10.98 -3.80
CA THR A 52 -0.71 10.96 -2.92
C THR A 52 -0.48 10.13 -1.65
N LEU A 53 0.35 9.09 -1.72
CA LEU A 53 0.68 8.24 -0.57
C LEU A 53 1.53 8.98 0.46
N LYS A 54 2.46 9.85 0.02
CA LYS A 54 3.20 10.75 0.91
C LYS A 54 2.22 11.69 1.65
N ASP A 55 1.25 12.29 0.94
CA ASP A 55 0.26 13.18 1.55
C ASP A 55 -0.63 12.42 2.55
N THR A 56 -0.99 11.16 2.25
CA THR A 56 -1.75 10.29 3.15
C THR A 56 -1.00 10.08 4.47
N MET A 57 0.28 9.74 4.41
CA MET A 57 1.10 9.56 5.61
C MET A 57 1.21 10.84 6.43
N LEU A 58 1.38 12.00 5.78
CA LEU A 58 1.40 13.29 6.48
C LEU A 58 0.07 13.57 7.19
N MET A 59 -1.06 13.26 6.57
CA MET A 59 -2.38 13.39 7.19
C MET A 59 -2.52 12.47 8.41
N LEU A 60 -2.15 11.21 8.30
CA LEU A 60 -2.25 10.24 9.39
C LEU A 60 -1.37 10.63 10.59
N ILE A 61 -0.16 11.12 10.35
CA ILE A 61 0.73 11.64 11.38
C ILE A 61 0.14 12.87 12.06
N ASP A 62 -0.40 13.83 11.29
CA ASP A 62 -1.07 15.01 11.83
C ASP A 62 -2.29 14.64 12.70
N GLN A 63 -3.09 13.69 12.24
CA GLN A 63 -4.24 13.17 12.99
C GLN A 63 -3.83 12.51 14.31
N GLN A 64 -2.77 11.68 14.29
CA GLN A 64 -2.25 11.05 15.51
C GLN A 64 -1.69 12.08 16.49
N ASN A 65 -1.00 13.10 15.98
CA ASN A 65 -0.50 14.20 16.79
C ASN A 65 -1.62 15.02 17.44
N LYS A 66 -2.72 15.27 16.72
CA LYS A 66 -3.92 15.93 17.29
C LYS A 66 -4.59 15.10 18.38
N LYS A 67 -4.46 13.77 18.35
CA LYS A 67 -4.93 12.86 19.42
C LYS A 67 -3.99 12.81 20.63
N GLY A 68 -2.84 13.49 20.58
CA GLY A 68 -1.86 13.55 21.67
C GLY A 68 -0.54 12.83 21.39
N GLY A 69 -0.31 12.42 20.14
CA GLY A 69 0.90 11.71 19.72
C GLY A 69 0.87 10.22 20.05
N LEU A 70 2.02 9.63 20.33
CA LEU A 70 2.19 8.21 20.62
C LEU A 70 3.21 8.04 21.75
N LEU A 71 2.87 7.26 22.78
CA LEU A 71 3.66 7.12 24.03
C LEU A 71 4.04 8.48 24.68
N GLY A 72 3.15 9.48 24.57
CA GLY A 72 3.38 10.82 25.09
C GLY A 72 4.34 11.70 24.28
N LYS A 73 4.75 11.26 23.08
CA LYS A 73 5.61 11.98 22.15
C LYS A 73 4.84 12.35 20.88
N GLN A 74 5.23 13.46 20.24
CA GLN A 74 4.71 13.79 18.91
C GLN A 74 5.40 12.94 17.85
N LEU A 75 4.69 12.63 16.77
CA LEU A 75 5.26 12.00 15.57
C LEU A 75 5.86 13.07 14.65
N GLU A 76 6.98 12.74 14.04
CA GLU A 76 7.68 13.58 13.05
C GLU A 76 7.84 12.79 11.75
N ALA A 77 7.32 13.34 10.65
CA ALA A 77 7.51 12.75 9.33
C ALA A 77 8.90 13.10 8.78
N VAL A 78 9.64 12.08 8.34
CA VAL A 78 10.89 12.25 7.58
C VAL A 78 10.61 11.80 6.15
N VAL A 79 10.34 12.78 5.27
CA VAL A 79 9.97 12.53 3.87
C VAL A 79 11.20 12.52 3.00
N VAL A 80 11.35 11.49 2.16
CA VAL A 80 12.42 11.39 1.17
C VAL A 80 11.84 11.07 -0.21
N ASP A 81 12.48 11.59 -1.25
CA ASP A 81 12.14 11.30 -2.65
C ASP A 81 13.24 10.44 -3.29
N PRO A 82 12.99 9.17 -3.55
CA PRO A 82 13.91 8.30 -4.29
C PRO A 82 13.75 8.41 -5.82
N ALA A 83 12.95 9.35 -6.34
CA ALA A 83 12.86 9.75 -7.73
C ALA A 83 12.62 8.61 -8.75
N SER A 84 11.89 7.55 -8.37
CA SER A 84 11.68 6.33 -9.17
C SER A 84 13.00 5.63 -9.57
N ASP A 85 14.06 5.83 -8.79
CA ASP A 85 15.37 5.20 -8.97
C ASP A 85 15.59 4.12 -7.90
N TRP A 86 15.67 2.87 -8.31
CA TRP A 86 15.70 1.72 -7.38
C TRP A 86 16.93 1.70 -6.49
N PRO A 87 18.16 1.95 -6.96
CA PRO A 87 19.33 2.14 -6.10
C PRO A 87 19.15 3.26 -5.09
N LEU A 88 18.52 4.38 -5.48
CA LEU A 88 18.29 5.51 -4.57
C LEU A 88 17.28 5.16 -3.47
N PHE A 89 16.32 4.27 -3.71
CA PHE A 89 15.45 3.74 -2.65
C PHE A 89 16.27 3.09 -1.53
N ALA A 90 17.25 2.24 -1.86
CA ALA A 90 18.12 1.60 -0.89
C ALA A 90 19.00 2.61 -0.13
N GLU A 91 19.56 3.61 -0.83
CA GLU A 91 20.35 4.69 -0.22
C GLU A 91 19.51 5.51 0.76
N LYS A 92 18.32 5.95 0.34
CA LYS A 92 17.40 6.71 1.20
C LYS A 92 16.91 5.90 2.40
N THR A 93 16.68 4.61 2.24
CA THR A 93 16.36 3.72 3.36
C THR A 93 17.50 3.68 4.39
N ARG A 94 18.74 3.56 3.92
CA ARG A 94 19.93 3.58 4.80
C ARG A 94 20.07 4.94 5.53
N GLU A 95 19.83 6.05 4.83
CA GLU A 95 19.81 7.39 5.45
C GLU A 95 18.73 7.47 6.54
N LEU A 96 17.49 7.08 6.25
CA LEU A 96 16.38 7.08 7.20
C LEU A 96 16.72 6.29 8.48
N LEU A 97 17.32 5.10 8.35
CA LEU A 97 17.61 4.24 9.49
C LEU A 97 18.87 4.66 10.27
N THR A 98 19.93 5.14 9.60
CA THR A 98 21.21 5.41 10.24
C THR A 98 21.41 6.85 10.64
N LYS A 99 21.01 7.80 9.79
CA LYS A 99 21.18 9.24 9.99
C LYS A 99 19.99 9.86 10.71
N ASP A 100 18.79 9.64 10.17
CA ASP A 100 17.57 10.23 10.69
C ASP A 100 17.00 9.44 11.87
N LYS A 101 17.33 8.13 11.94
CA LYS A 101 16.96 7.19 13.00
C LYS A 101 15.43 7.11 13.16
N VAL A 102 14.76 6.84 12.05
CA VAL A 102 13.31 6.65 12.07
C VAL A 102 12.93 5.34 12.75
N ASP A 103 11.80 5.34 13.45
CA ASP A 103 11.28 4.19 14.20
C ASP A 103 10.54 3.19 13.30
N SER A 104 10.02 3.66 12.16
CA SER A 104 9.37 2.84 11.13
C SER A 104 9.40 3.55 9.79
N ILE A 105 9.28 2.81 8.69
CA ILE A 105 9.19 3.32 7.32
C ILE A 105 7.87 2.88 6.72
N PHE A 106 7.18 3.81 6.06
CA PHE A 106 6.01 3.57 5.24
C PHE A 106 6.37 3.96 3.81
N GLY A 107 6.25 3.03 2.86
CA GLY A 107 6.68 3.38 1.53
C GLY A 107 6.87 2.24 0.55
N CYS A 108 7.51 2.60 -0.55
CA CYS A 108 7.64 1.87 -1.80
C CYS A 108 6.29 1.74 -2.53
N TRP A 109 6.38 1.57 -3.83
CA TRP A 109 5.26 1.14 -4.68
C TRP A 109 5.65 -0.12 -5.43
N THR A 110 6.67 -0.05 -6.26
CA THR A 110 7.06 -1.18 -7.09
C THR A 110 7.75 -2.29 -6.29
N SER A 111 7.54 -3.53 -6.69
CA SER A 111 8.26 -4.66 -6.08
C SER A 111 9.77 -4.53 -6.24
N VAL A 112 10.26 -3.92 -7.34
CA VAL A 112 11.69 -3.68 -7.51
C VAL A 112 12.23 -2.66 -6.51
N SER A 113 11.49 -1.61 -6.17
CA SER A 113 11.89 -0.69 -5.09
C SER A 113 11.91 -1.39 -3.73
N ARG A 114 10.87 -2.19 -3.40
CA ARG A 114 10.86 -2.98 -2.17
C ARG A 114 12.05 -3.95 -2.11
N LYS A 115 12.34 -4.67 -3.17
CA LYS A 115 13.50 -5.59 -3.21
C LYS A 115 14.85 -4.87 -3.11
N SER A 116 14.94 -3.63 -3.55
CA SER A 116 16.14 -2.81 -3.36
C SER A 116 16.33 -2.39 -1.89
N VAL A 117 15.24 -2.11 -1.17
CA VAL A 117 15.31 -1.71 0.25
C VAL A 117 15.39 -2.90 1.20
N LEU A 118 14.89 -4.06 0.82
CA LEU A 118 14.79 -5.23 1.67
C LEU A 118 16.12 -5.63 2.34
N PRO A 119 17.26 -5.73 1.62
CA PRO A 119 18.54 -6.03 2.25
C PRO A 119 18.95 -5.00 3.31
N VAL A 120 18.66 -3.73 3.08
CA VAL A 120 19.00 -2.62 4.00
C VAL A 120 18.11 -2.67 5.25
N ILE A 121 16.81 -2.92 5.06
CA ILE A 121 15.82 -3.07 6.15
C ILE A 121 16.21 -4.23 7.06
N GLU A 122 16.57 -5.37 6.50
CA GLU A 122 16.94 -6.56 7.27
C GLU A 122 18.33 -6.43 7.94
N GLU A 123 19.32 -5.90 7.22
CA GLU A 123 20.67 -5.65 7.77
C GLU A 123 20.65 -4.72 9.00
N LEU A 124 19.84 -3.65 8.92
CA LEU A 124 19.78 -2.61 9.96
C LEU A 124 18.61 -2.84 10.94
N ASN A 125 17.92 -3.98 10.85
CA ASN A 125 16.74 -4.29 11.63
C ASN A 125 15.71 -3.15 11.63
N GLY A 126 15.42 -2.59 10.44
CA GLY A 126 14.38 -1.58 10.26
C GLY A 126 13.00 -2.21 10.20
N LEU A 127 11.97 -1.38 10.13
CA LEU A 127 10.57 -1.82 10.00
C LEU A 127 9.93 -1.12 8.80
N LEU A 128 9.43 -1.90 7.83
CA LEU A 128 8.78 -1.39 6.63
C LEU A 128 7.31 -1.82 6.59
N PHE A 129 6.42 -0.86 6.38
CA PHE A 129 5.02 -1.08 6.00
C PHE A 129 4.85 -0.82 4.50
N TYR A 130 4.56 -1.87 3.75
CA TYR A 130 4.44 -1.86 2.30
C TYR A 130 2.97 -1.87 1.89
N PRO A 131 2.43 -0.78 1.27
CA PRO A 131 0.98 -0.59 1.10
C PRO A 131 0.42 -1.06 -0.23
N VAL A 132 1.22 -1.65 -1.12
CA VAL A 132 0.85 -1.88 -2.51
C VAL A 132 0.72 -3.36 -2.80
N GLN A 133 -0.16 -3.71 -3.74
CA GLN A 133 -0.27 -5.06 -4.26
C GLN A 133 1.10 -5.55 -4.80
N TYR A 134 1.33 -6.84 -4.73
CA TYR A 134 2.59 -7.41 -5.20
C TYR A 134 2.43 -8.88 -5.61
N GLU A 135 3.49 -9.44 -6.17
CA GLU A 135 3.52 -10.80 -6.72
C GLU A 135 3.51 -11.93 -5.68
N GLY A 136 3.58 -11.60 -4.40
CA GLY A 136 3.88 -12.62 -3.39
C GLY A 136 5.33 -13.09 -3.47
N GLU A 137 5.57 -14.38 -3.17
CA GLU A 137 6.88 -15.06 -3.30
C GLU A 137 7.99 -14.38 -2.48
N GLU A 138 7.61 -13.78 -1.36
CA GLU A 138 8.50 -13.08 -0.44
C GLU A 138 7.89 -13.04 0.95
N SER A 139 8.73 -13.20 1.96
CA SER A 139 8.41 -12.99 3.36
C SER A 139 9.62 -12.42 4.08
N SER A 140 9.42 -11.47 4.98
CA SER A 140 10.47 -10.89 5.81
C SER A 140 9.95 -10.60 7.20
N LYS A 141 10.77 -10.83 8.22
CA LYS A 141 10.43 -10.45 9.60
C LYS A 141 10.33 -8.94 9.80
N ASN A 142 10.90 -8.17 8.89
CA ASN A 142 11.02 -6.72 8.96
C ASN A 142 10.02 -5.98 8.05
N VAL A 143 9.19 -6.70 7.30
CA VAL A 143 8.22 -6.10 6.37
C VAL A 143 6.81 -6.55 6.69
N PHE A 144 5.89 -5.59 6.77
CA PHE A 144 4.44 -5.81 6.87
C PHE A 144 3.79 -5.42 5.55
N TYR A 145 3.13 -6.39 4.92
CA TYR A 145 2.51 -6.26 3.60
C TYR A 145 1.03 -5.92 3.80
N THR A 146 0.67 -4.66 3.61
CA THR A 146 -0.72 -4.18 3.77
C THR A 146 -1.46 -4.03 2.44
N GLY A 147 -0.74 -4.13 1.31
CA GLY A 147 -1.32 -4.31 -0.01
C GLY A 147 -1.70 -5.76 -0.31
N ALA A 148 -2.35 -5.99 -1.44
CA ALA A 148 -2.85 -7.30 -1.84
C ALA A 148 -1.73 -8.28 -2.22
N ALA A 149 -1.84 -9.52 -1.77
CA ALA A 149 -1.15 -10.68 -2.34
C ALA A 149 -1.93 -11.22 -3.56
N PRO A 150 -1.35 -12.09 -4.40
CA PRO A 150 -2.03 -12.59 -5.61
C PRO A 150 -3.39 -13.25 -5.37
N ASN A 151 -3.57 -13.93 -4.24
CA ASN A 151 -4.86 -14.52 -3.85
C ASN A 151 -5.90 -13.48 -3.40
N GLN A 152 -5.49 -12.22 -3.22
CA GLN A 152 -6.34 -11.09 -2.85
C GLN A 152 -6.56 -10.11 -3.99
N GLN A 153 -6.10 -10.39 -5.21
CA GLN A 153 -6.30 -9.55 -6.39
C GLN A 153 -6.29 -10.36 -7.68
N ALA A 154 -5.14 -10.92 -8.06
CA ALA A 154 -4.91 -11.48 -9.38
C ALA A 154 -5.78 -12.72 -9.67
N ILE A 155 -5.85 -13.66 -8.71
CA ILE A 155 -6.64 -14.88 -8.87
C ILE A 155 -8.15 -14.58 -8.89
N PRO A 156 -8.73 -13.83 -7.93
CA PRO A 156 -10.15 -13.49 -7.98
C PRO A 156 -10.55 -12.69 -9.23
N ALA A 157 -9.69 -11.82 -9.72
CA ALA A 157 -9.92 -11.06 -10.95
C ALA A 157 -10.05 -11.96 -12.18
N VAL A 158 -9.21 -12.97 -12.30
CA VAL A 158 -9.26 -13.96 -13.37
C VAL A 158 -10.50 -14.84 -13.22
N ASP A 159 -10.83 -15.27 -11.98
CA ASP A 159 -12.07 -16.05 -11.73
C ASP A 159 -13.32 -15.27 -12.14
N TYR A 160 -13.40 -13.99 -11.81
CA TYR A 160 -14.48 -13.11 -12.25
C TYR A 160 -14.60 -13.08 -13.77
N LEU A 161 -13.50 -12.82 -14.49
CA LEU A 161 -13.52 -12.79 -15.95
C LEU A 161 -13.84 -14.17 -16.58
N MET A 162 -13.42 -15.27 -15.96
CA MET A 162 -13.80 -16.61 -16.38
C MET A 162 -15.32 -16.83 -16.23
N ALA A 163 -15.91 -16.39 -15.13
CA ALA A 163 -17.36 -16.45 -14.91
C ALA A 163 -18.11 -15.61 -15.95
N GLU A 164 -17.54 -14.48 -16.37
CA GLU A 164 -18.04 -13.65 -17.47
C GLU A 164 -17.83 -14.29 -18.86
N GLY A 165 -17.25 -15.48 -18.93
CA GLY A 165 -17.10 -16.26 -20.18
C GLY A 165 -15.84 -15.95 -20.97
N VAL A 166 -14.85 -15.28 -20.41
CA VAL A 166 -13.55 -15.08 -21.05
C VAL A 166 -12.83 -16.41 -21.26
N LYS A 167 -12.29 -16.62 -22.46
CA LYS A 167 -11.59 -17.85 -22.89
C LYS A 167 -10.18 -17.61 -23.41
N ARG A 168 -9.86 -16.36 -23.76
CA ARG A 168 -8.55 -15.93 -24.23
C ARG A 168 -8.01 -14.80 -23.36
N TRP A 169 -6.70 -14.82 -23.15
CA TRP A 169 -6.06 -14.01 -22.13
C TRP A 169 -4.85 -13.29 -22.68
N VAL A 170 -4.81 -12.00 -22.51
CA VAL A 170 -3.62 -11.19 -22.75
C VAL A 170 -3.08 -10.77 -21.39
N LEU A 171 -1.88 -11.21 -21.04
CA LEU A 171 -1.19 -10.80 -19.81
C LEU A 171 -0.17 -9.73 -20.20
N ALA A 172 -0.51 -8.45 -20.03
CA ALA A 172 0.32 -7.31 -20.39
C ALA A 172 0.90 -6.65 -19.15
N GLY A 173 2.21 -6.43 -19.10
CA GLY A 173 2.84 -5.88 -17.90
C GLY A 173 4.08 -5.05 -18.17
N THR A 174 4.47 -4.28 -17.18
CA THR A 174 5.79 -3.62 -17.14
C THR A 174 6.88 -4.66 -16.92
N ASP A 175 8.03 -4.52 -17.55
CA ASP A 175 9.11 -5.49 -17.51
C ASP A 175 9.93 -5.42 -16.22
N TYR A 176 9.41 -6.00 -15.13
CA TYR A 176 10.13 -6.19 -13.87
C TYR A 176 9.50 -7.32 -13.03
N VAL A 177 10.00 -7.56 -11.83
CA VAL A 177 9.67 -8.74 -11.02
C VAL A 177 8.17 -8.92 -10.77
N TYR A 178 7.42 -7.85 -10.43
CA TYR A 178 5.99 -7.97 -10.12
C TYR A 178 5.17 -8.49 -11.31
N PRO A 179 5.17 -7.86 -12.50
CA PRO A 179 4.41 -8.38 -13.64
C PRO A 179 4.88 -9.75 -14.11
N ARG A 180 6.21 -9.97 -14.14
CA ARG A 180 6.75 -11.26 -14.58
C ARG A 180 6.33 -12.41 -13.67
N THR A 181 6.38 -12.22 -12.35
CA THR A 181 5.98 -13.25 -11.40
C THR A 181 4.47 -13.40 -11.32
N THR A 182 3.72 -12.31 -11.28
CA THR A 182 2.24 -12.34 -11.29
C THR A 182 1.72 -13.02 -12.54
N ASN A 183 2.24 -12.68 -13.73
CA ASN A 183 1.81 -13.29 -14.98
C ASN A 183 2.21 -14.77 -15.05
N LYS A 184 3.36 -15.17 -14.47
CA LYS A 184 3.73 -16.58 -14.34
C LYS A 184 2.74 -17.37 -13.48
N ILE A 185 2.31 -16.80 -12.35
CA ILE A 185 1.26 -17.35 -11.49
C ILE A 185 -0.04 -17.48 -12.28
N LEU A 186 -0.45 -16.42 -12.97
CA LEU A 186 -1.69 -16.41 -13.74
C LEU A 186 -1.66 -17.38 -14.92
N GLU A 187 -0.54 -17.49 -15.64
CA GLU A 187 -0.37 -18.46 -16.72
C GLU A 187 -0.53 -19.90 -16.18
N ALA A 188 0.12 -20.22 -15.07
CA ALA A 188 0.00 -21.53 -14.43
C ALA A 188 -1.43 -21.79 -13.93
N TYR A 189 -2.07 -20.78 -13.34
CA TYR A 189 -3.46 -20.83 -12.90
C TYR A 189 -4.41 -21.09 -14.08
N LEU A 190 -4.32 -20.32 -15.15
CA LEU A 190 -5.13 -20.46 -16.37
C LEU A 190 -4.99 -21.87 -16.96
N LYS A 191 -3.76 -22.37 -17.07
CA LYS A 191 -3.49 -23.75 -17.54
C LYS A 191 -4.11 -24.79 -16.62
N SER A 192 -4.11 -24.59 -15.31
CA SER A 192 -4.77 -25.49 -14.35
C SER A 192 -6.29 -25.53 -14.52
N LYS A 193 -6.88 -24.48 -15.06
CA LYS A 193 -8.31 -24.37 -15.42
C LYS A 193 -8.60 -24.87 -16.84
N GLY A 194 -7.62 -25.42 -17.56
CA GLY A 194 -7.78 -25.99 -18.89
C GLY A 194 -7.66 -25.00 -20.04
N VAL A 195 -7.14 -23.79 -19.80
CA VAL A 195 -6.86 -22.82 -20.87
C VAL A 195 -5.64 -23.30 -21.65
N ALA A 196 -5.77 -23.40 -22.97
CA ALA A 196 -4.69 -23.82 -23.84
C ALA A 196 -3.60 -22.73 -24.00
N GLY A 197 -2.35 -23.12 -24.22
CA GLY A 197 -1.25 -22.17 -24.34
C GLY A 197 -1.42 -21.15 -25.50
N GLU A 198 -2.05 -21.55 -26.60
CA GLU A 198 -2.39 -20.66 -27.72
C GLU A 198 -3.48 -19.62 -27.39
N ASP A 199 -4.19 -19.79 -26.29
CA ASP A 199 -5.18 -18.84 -25.78
C ASP A 199 -4.60 -17.89 -24.71
N ILE A 200 -3.27 -17.89 -24.54
CA ILE A 200 -2.54 -16.99 -23.62
C ILE A 200 -1.48 -16.24 -24.40
N MET A 201 -1.58 -14.91 -24.43
CA MET A 201 -0.56 -14.01 -24.98
C MET A 201 0.07 -13.22 -23.85
N ILE A 202 1.39 -13.13 -23.82
CA ILE A 202 2.14 -12.41 -22.77
C ILE A 202 3.01 -11.33 -23.40
N ASN A 203 2.92 -10.09 -22.93
CA ASN A 203 3.71 -8.96 -23.38
C ASN A 203 4.28 -8.18 -22.19
N TYR A 204 5.55 -7.78 -22.32
CA TYR A 204 6.21 -6.90 -21.35
C TYR A 204 6.80 -5.68 -22.06
N THR A 205 6.71 -4.52 -21.40
CA THR A 205 7.28 -3.25 -21.86
C THR A 205 8.09 -2.59 -20.74
N PRO A 206 9.13 -1.82 -21.05
CA PRO A 206 9.87 -1.10 -20.02
C PRO A 206 9.00 -0.05 -19.30
N PHE A 207 9.44 0.40 -18.12
CA PHE A 207 8.84 1.57 -17.46
C PHE A 207 8.83 2.78 -18.39
N GLY A 208 7.77 3.60 -18.33
CA GLY A 208 7.61 4.78 -19.18
C GLY A 208 7.41 4.49 -20.67
N HIS A 209 7.05 3.25 -21.03
CA HIS A 209 6.77 2.89 -22.42
C HIS A 209 5.60 3.71 -22.99
N SER A 210 5.78 4.29 -24.19
CA SER A 210 4.81 5.22 -24.77
C SER A 210 4.29 4.82 -26.16
N ASP A 211 4.96 3.89 -26.87
CA ASP A 211 4.58 3.43 -28.21
C ASP A 211 3.84 2.10 -28.14
N TRP A 212 2.51 2.16 -27.95
CA TRP A 212 1.67 1.00 -27.82
C TRP A 212 1.02 0.52 -29.13
N GLN A 213 1.31 1.17 -30.25
CA GLN A 213 0.59 0.95 -31.52
C GLN A 213 0.63 -0.52 -31.98
N SER A 214 1.80 -1.13 -31.98
CA SER A 214 1.97 -2.52 -32.42
C SER A 214 1.37 -3.51 -31.42
N ILE A 215 1.58 -3.28 -30.13
CA ILE A 215 1.07 -4.17 -29.08
C ILE A 215 -0.45 -4.17 -29.06
N VAL A 216 -1.09 -3.01 -29.14
CA VAL A 216 -2.56 -2.91 -29.21
C VAL A 216 -3.11 -3.53 -30.49
N ALA A 217 -2.43 -3.39 -31.64
CA ALA A 217 -2.81 -4.07 -32.88
C ALA A 217 -2.75 -5.59 -32.73
N ASP A 218 -1.73 -6.13 -32.04
CA ASP A 218 -1.61 -7.56 -31.75
C ASP A 218 -2.71 -8.04 -30.80
N ILE A 219 -3.03 -7.27 -29.74
CA ILE A 219 -4.15 -7.54 -28.84
C ILE A 219 -5.45 -7.61 -29.61
N LYS A 220 -5.72 -6.62 -30.46
CA LYS A 220 -6.93 -6.56 -31.30
C LYS A 220 -7.04 -7.75 -32.24
N LYS A 221 -5.95 -8.12 -32.90
CA LYS A 221 -5.88 -9.29 -33.78
C LYS A 221 -6.16 -10.58 -32.99
N PHE A 222 -5.48 -10.75 -31.85
CA PHE A 222 -5.64 -11.90 -30.99
C PHE A 222 -7.10 -12.04 -30.47
N GLY A 223 -7.73 -10.93 -30.06
CA GLY A 223 -9.12 -10.90 -29.62
C GLY A 223 -10.15 -11.08 -30.74
N GLY A 224 -9.76 -10.87 -32.01
CA GLY A 224 -10.64 -11.02 -33.19
C GLY A 224 -10.89 -12.46 -33.63
N GLU A 225 -10.28 -13.47 -32.99
CA GLU A 225 -10.35 -14.88 -33.40
C GLU A 225 -11.57 -15.66 -32.84
N GLY A 226 -12.64 -14.98 -32.48
CA GLY A 226 -13.96 -15.59 -32.19
C GLY A 226 -14.15 -16.16 -30.77
N LYS A 227 -13.16 -16.02 -29.89
CA LYS A 227 -13.28 -16.34 -28.45
C LYS A 227 -13.34 -15.05 -27.63
N LYS A 228 -14.20 -14.97 -26.60
CA LYS A 228 -14.22 -13.83 -25.68
C LYS A 228 -12.84 -13.67 -25.04
N THR A 229 -12.23 -12.52 -25.26
CA THR A 229 -10.86 -12.21 -24.87
C THR A 229 -10.84 -11.08 -23.85
N ALA A 230 -9.93 -11.11 -22.89
CA ALA A 230 -9.67 -10.00 -21.98
C ALA A 230 -8.17 -9.74 -21.84
N VAL A 231 -7.82 -8.53 -21.46
CA VAL A 231 -6.46 -8.12 -21.04
C VAL A 231 -6.42 -8.07 -19.53
N VAL A 232 -5.47 -8.76 -18.93
CA VAL A 232 -5.06 -8.58 -17.54
C VAL A 232 -3.84 -7.66 -17.55
N SER A 233 -3.97 -6.47 -16.96
CA SER A 233 -2.94 -5.45 -17.00
C SER A 233 -2.20 -5.35 -15.68
N THR A 234 -0.90 -5.63 -15.72
CA THR A 234 0.07 -5.38 -14.66
C THR A 234 1.03 -4.24 -15.06
N ILE A 235 0.56 -3.32 -15.91
CA ILE A 235 1.29 -2.11 -16.32
C ILE A 235 1.27 -1.11 -15.18
N ASN A 236 2.42 -0.50 -14.86
CA ASN A 236 2.59 0.43 -13.75
C ASN A 236 2.99 1.83 -14.22
N GLY A 237 2.59 2.84 -13.41
CA GLY A 237 2.99 4.22 -13.58
C GLY A 237 2.41 4.88 -14.83
N ASP A 238 3.15 5.86 -15.33
CA ASP A 238 2.75 6.74 -16.41
C ASP A 238 2.53 6.05 -17.78
N ALA A 239 3.06 4.82 -17.97
CA ALA A 239 2.83 4.00 -19.16
C ALA A 239 1.37 3.60 -19.39
N ASN A 240 0.53 3.64 -18.34
CA ASN A 240 -0.91 3.39 -18.45
C ASN A 240 -1.63 4.44 -19.32
N VAL A 241 -1.21 5.71 -19.25
CA VAL A 241 -1.84 6.81 -20.02
C VAL A 241 -1.83 6.53 -21.52
N PRO A 242 -0.65 6.35 -22.17
CA PRO A 242 -0.60 6.04 -23.60
C PRO A 242 -1.17 4.68 -23.95
N PHE A 243 -1.13 3.68 -23.04
CA PHE A 243 -1.74 2.36 -23.29
C PHE A 243 -3.25 2.48 -23.52
N TYR A 244 -3.99 3.06 -22.58
CA TYR A 244 -5.44 3.23 -22.71
C TYR A 244 -5.82 4.17 -23.86
N LYS A 245 -5.05 5.24 -24.06
CA LYS A 245 -5.26 6.13 -25.21
C LYS A 245 -5.18 5.36 -26.52
N GLU A 246 -4.20 4.46 -26.66
CA GLU A 246 -4.03 3.68 -27.88
C GLU A 246 -5.11 2.59 -28.04
N LEU A 247 -5.61 1.99 -26.96
CA LEU A 247 -6.78 1.13 -27.03
C LEU A 247 -7.98 1.87 -27.67
N GLY A 248 -8.26 3.09 -27.18
CA GLY A 248 -9.30 3.95 -27.73
C GLY A 248 -9.07 4.33 -29.19
N ASN A 249 -7.83 4.72 -29.57
CA ASN A 249 -7.46 5.06 -30.94
C ASN A 249 -7.70 3.92 -31.93
N GLN A 250 -7.47 2.68 -31.51
CA GLN A 250 -7.68 1.50 -32.35
C GLN A 250 -9.10 0.89 -32.22
N GLY A 251 -9.99 1.53 -31.44
CA GLY A 251 -11.37 1.09 -31.25
C GLY A 251 -11.49 -0.22 -30.45
N VAL A 252 -10.56 -0.48 -29.53
CA VAL A 252 -10.67 -1.56 -28.54
C VAL A 252 -11.44 -1.01 -27.34
N SER A 253 -12.67 -1.47 -27.16
CA SER A 253 -13.56 -1.06 -26.07
C SER A 253 -13.72 -2.19 -25.05
N ALA A 254 -14.25 -1.84 -23.88
CA ALA A 254 -14.57 -2.80 -22.84
C ALA A 254 -15.57 -3.89 -23.30
N GLU A 255 -16.48 -3.55 -24.21
CA GLU A 255 -17.42 -4.52 -24.79
C GLU A 255 -16.71 -5.56 -25.67
N SER A 256 -15.66 -5.13 -26.40
CA SER A 256 -14.95 -6.00 -27.34
C SER A 256 -13.86 -6.82 -26.67
N ILE A 257 -12.96 -6.16 -25.91
CA ILE A 257 -11.86 -6.77 -25.19
C ILE A 257 -11.68 -5.99 -23.87
N PRO A 258 -12.38 -6.37 -22.79
CA PRO A 258 -12.23 -5.72 -21.51
C PRO A 258 -10.78 -5.81 -20.99
N VAL A 259 -10.31 -4.73 -20.38
CA VAL A 259 -9.08 -4.72 -19.61
C VAL A 259 -9.46 -4.80 -18.14
N ILE A 260 -8.82 -5.66 -17.35
CA ILE A 260 -8.82 -5.60 -15.90
C ILE A 260 -7.43 -5.21 -15.42
N ALA A 261 -7.34 -4.06 -14.75
CA ALA A 261 -6.07 -3.50 -14.29
C ALA A 261 -5.82 -3.81 -12.81
N PHE A 262 -4.54 -4.02 -12.48
CA PHE A 262 -4.10 -4.24 -11.09
C PHE A 262 -3.31 -3.05 -10.52
N SER A 263 -3.09 -2.00 -11.31
CA SER A 263 -2.32 -0.82 -10.90
C SER A 263 -2.92 0.48 -11.47
N VAL A 264 -4.22 0.49 -11.71
CA VAL A 264 -4.98 1.70 -12.09
C VAL A 264 -6.13 1.85 -11.11
N GLY A 265 -6.10 2.91 -10.36
CA GLY A 265 -7.14 3.33 -9.43
C GLY A 265 -7.59 4.76 -9.73
N GLU A 266 -8.32 5.35 -8.81
CA GLU A 266 -8.90 6.70 -8.95
C GLU A 266 -7.81 7.78 -9.16
N GLU A 267 -6.63 7.61 -8.53
CA GLU A 267 -5.54 8.59 -8.66
C GLU A 267 -4.99 8.61 -10.09
N GLU A 268 -4.73 7.44 -10.69
CA GLU A 268 -4.29 7.35 -12.08
C GLU A 268 -5.37 7.88 -13.03
N LEU A 269 -6.64 7.53 -12.80
CA LEU A 269 -7.76 8.01 -13.64
C LEU A 269 -7.93 9.53 -13.59
N SER A 270 -7.58 10.19 -12.51
CA SER A 270 -7.64 11.65 -12.39
C SER A 270 -6.75 12.37 -13.40
N GLY A 271 -5.73 11.69 -13.92
CA GLY A 271 -4.80 12.17 -14.96
C GLY A 271 -5.17 11.76 -16.39
N PHE A 272 -6.27 11.02 -16.59
CA PHE A 272 -6.64 10.43 -17.88
C PHE A 272 -7.86 11.14 -18.53
N ASP A 273 -7.98 11.01 -19.87
CA ASP A 273 -9.29 11.11 -20.52
C ASP A 273 -10.01 9.78 -20.28
N THR A 274 -11.04 9.79 -19.46
CA THR A 274 -11.75 8.57 -19.02
C THR A 274 -12.66 7.97 -20.09
N LYS A 275 -13.06 8.74 -21.11
CA LYS A 275 -14.00 8.27 -22.16
C LYS A 275 -13.63 6.95 -22.81
N PRO A 276 -12.37 6.71 -23.24
CA PRO A 276 -12.00 5.42 -23.83
C PRO A 276 -11.88 4.29 -22.81
N LEU A 277 -11.94 4.61 -21.49
CA LEU A 277 -11.75 3.66 -20.40
C LEU A 277 -13.07 3.17 -19.80
N VAL A 278 -14.17 3.83 -20.06
CA VAL A 278 -15.49 3.47 -19.50
C VAL A 278 -15.81 2.00 -19.80
N GLY A 279 -16.22 1.27 -18.76
CA GLY A 279 -16.55 -0.15 -18.83
C GLY A 279 -15.33 -1.10 -18.67
N HIS A 280 -14.09 -0.60 -18.77
CA HIS A 280 -12.94 -1.39 -18.37
C HIS A 280 -12.90 -1.54 -16.84
N LEU A 281 -12.16 -2.52 -16.35
CA LEU A 281 -12.20 -2.98 -14.98
C LEU A 281 -10.90 -2.72 -14.24
N ALA A 282 -10.99 -2.66 -12.93
CA ALA A 282 -9.85 -2.79 -12.03
C ALA A 282 -10.17 -3.77 -10.88
N ALA A 283 -9.14 -4.43 -10.37
CA ALA A 283 -9.26 -5.29 -9.20
C ALA A 283 -8.47 -4.70 -8.05
N TRP A 284 -9.15 -4.38 -6.95
CA TRP A 284 -8.57 -3.80 -5.75
C TRP A 284 -9.24 -4.34 -4.48
N ASN A 285 -8.84 -3.84 -3.33
CA ASN A 285 -9.47 -4.17 -2.05
C ASN A 285 -10.27 -2.99 -1.49
N TYR A 286 -10.21 -1.85 -2.16
CA TYR A 286 -10.94 -0.63 -1.82
C TYR A 286 -11.14 0.21 -3.09
N PHE A 287 -12.28 0.88 -3.17
CA PHE A 287 -12.59 1.96 -4.10
C PHE A 287 -13.18 3.14 -3.32
N MET A 288 -12.92 4.37 -3.79
CA MET A 288 -13.47 5.58 -3.18
C MET A 288 -15.00 5.57 -3.12
N SER A 289 -15.64 4.90 -4.07
CA SER A 289 -17.10 4.78 -4.21
C SER A 289 -17.77 3.84 -3.20
N VAL A 290 -17.01 3.11 -2.39
CA VAL A 290 -17.60 2.23 -1.37
C VAL A 290 -18.35 3.04 -0.32
N GLU A 291 -19.63 2.67 -0.10
CA GLU A 291 -20.54 3.42 0.78
C GLU A 291 -20.52 2.85 2.21
N ASN A 292 -19.91 3.58 3.13
CA ASN A 292 -20.01 3.39 4.57
C ASN A 292 -19.50 4.62 5.34
N ASP A 293 -19.88 4.75 6.61
CA ASP A 293 -19.59 5.93 7.45
C ASP A 293 -18.08 6.18 7.61
N ASP A 294 -17.26 5.13 7.74
CA ASP A 294 -15.81 5.25 7.93
C ASP A 294 -15.13 5.79 6.66
N ASN A 295 -15.55 5.33 5.49
CA ASN A 295 -15.05 5.82 4.22
C ASN A 295 -15.47 7.27 3.96
N GLU A 296 -16.73 7.60 4.19
CA GLU A 296 -17.22 8.98 4.06
C GLU A 296 -16.45 9.95 4.96
N ALA A 297 -16.21 9.56 6.21
CA ALA A 297 -15.41 10.34 7.15
C ALA A 297 -13.97 10.52 6.65
N PHE A 298 -13.33 9.46 6.17
CA PHE A 298 -11.98 9.50 5.62
C PHE A 298 -11.87 10.42 4.41
N ILE A 299 -12.78 10.29 3.43
CA ILE A 299 -12.83 11.14 2.24
C ILE A 299 -12.99 12.62 2.63
N LYS A 300 -13.86 12.91 3.58
CA LYS A 300 -14.06 14.27 4.09
C LYS A 300 -12.80 14.85 4.73
N GLU A 301 -12.14 14.06 5.58
CA GLU A 301 -10.89 14.45 6.24
C GLU A 301 -9.76 14.63 5.23
N TRP A 302 -9.66 13.75 4.22
CA TRP A 302 -8.70 13.84 3.15
C TRP A 302 -8.84 15.14 2.35
N LYS A 303 -10.05 15.46 1.90
CA LYS A 303 -10.33 16.71 1.17
C LYS A 303 -10.06 17.95 2.02
N ALA A 304 -10.38 17.91 3.31
CA ALA A 304 -10.09 18.99 4.24
C ALA A 304 -8.57 19.18 4.47
N PHE A 305 -7.82 18.10 4.59
CA PHE A 305 -6.37 18.12 4.78
C PHE A 305 -5.66 18.68 3.53
N THR A 306 -6.01 18.18 2.37
CA THR A 306 -5.41 18.60 1.08
C THR A 306 -5.90 19.99 0.63
N LYS A 307 -7.03 20.47 1.19
CA LYS A 307 -7.72 21.70 0.77
C LYS A 307 -8.11 21.68 -0.71
N ASP A 308 -8.42 20.51 -1.21
CA ASP A 308 -8.82 20.27 -2.60
C ASP A 308 -9.93 19.20 -2.66
N ASP A 309 -11.13 19.64 -3.01
CA ASP A 309 -12.31 18.78 -3.10
C ASP A 309 -12.26 17.78 -4.27
N LYS A 310 -11.31 17.97 -5.20
CA LYS A 310 -11.11 17.08 -6.35
C LYS A 310 -10.18 15.90 -6.05
N ARG A 311 -9.44 15.96 -4.95
CA ARG A 311 -8.53 14.86 -4.57
C ARG A 311 -9.35 13.60 -4.28
N VAL A 312 -8.89 12.52 -4.85
CA VAL A 312 -9.49 11.20 -4.72
C VAL A 312 -8.79 10.36 -3.66
N THR A 313 -9.41 9.28 -3.25
CA THR A 313 -8.81 8.22 -2.42
C THR A 313 -8.72 6.94 -3.23
N ASN A 314 -7.78 6.05 -2.91
CA ASN A 314 -7.55 4.79 -3.61
C ASN A 314 -7.09 3.68 -2.66
N ASP A 315 -6.97 2.46 -3.16
CA ASP A 315 -6.58 1.27 -2.38
C ASP A 315 -5.22 1.42 -1.64
N PRO A 316 -4.11 1.88 -2.26
CA PRO A 316 -2.86 2.03 -1.52
C PRO A 316 -2.92 3.05 -0.39
N MET A 317 -3.79 4.06 -0.48
CA MET A 317 -4.05 4.98 0.64
C MET A 317 -4.75 4.24 1.80
N GLU A 318 -5.78 3.44 1.50
CA GLU A 318 -6.44 2.58 2.51
C GLU A 318 -5.44 1.63 3.17
N ALA A 319 -4.57 1.01 2.38
CA ALA A 319 -3.53 0.13 2.89
C ALA A 319 -2.56 0.85 3.84
N HIS A 320 -2.24 2.13 3.58
CA HIS A 320 -1.49 2.97 4.52
C HIS A 320 -2.28 3.27 5.79
N VAL A 321 -3.58 3.57 5.70
CA VAL A 321 -4.45 3.76 6.87
C VAL A 321 -4.43 2.53 7.77
N ILE A 322 -4.60 1.35 7.19
CA ILE A 322 -4.55 0.08 7.91
C ILE A 322 -3.18 -0.14 8.56
N GLY A 323 -2.11 -0.01 7.78
CA GLY A 323 -0.74 -0.23 8.23
C GLY A 323 -0.35 0.72 9.37
N PHE A 324 -0.68 2.00 9.23
CA PHE A 324 -0.40 3.02 10.24
C PHE A 324 -1.18 2.78 11.53
N ASN A 325 -2.48 2.49 11.43
CA ASN A 325 -3.31 2.21 12.60
C ASN A 325 -2.87 0.94 13.33
N LEU A 326 -2.46 -0.10 12.60
CA LEU A 326 -1.91 -1.33 13.21
C LEU A 326 -0.56 -1.07 13.88
N TRP A 327 0.30 -0.25 13.27
CA TRP A 327 1.57 0.16 13.86
C TRP A 327 1.37 0.96 15.15
N VAL A 328 0.49 1.96 15.15
CA VAL A 328 0.15 2.74 16.36
C VAL A 328 -0.32 1.80 17.50
N LYS A 329 -1.27 0.91 17.23
CA LYS A 329 -1.76 -0.08 18.20
C LYS A 329 -0.66 -1.02 18.69
N ALA A 330 0.26 -1.41 17.81
CA ALA A 330 1.37 -2.29 18.17
C ALA A 330 2.38 -1.59 19.07
N VAL A 331 2.72 -0.33 18.79
CA VAL A 331 3.59 0.51 19.63
C VAL A 331 2.94 0.74 21.01
N GLU A 332 1.66 1.07 21.05
CA GLU A 332 0.92 1.22 22.34
C GLU A 332 0.94 -0.08 23.14
N LYS A 333 0.66 -1.22 22.50
CA LYS A 333 0.66 -2.55 23.14
C LYS A 333 2.06 -2.97 23.62
N ALA A 334 3.11 -2.66 22.85
CA ALA A 334 4.48 -2.95 23.21
C ALA A 334 5.05 -1.97 24.25
N GLY A 335 4.50 -0.76 24.35
CA GLY A 335 5.01 0.33 25.19
C GLY A 335 6.36 0.90 24.73
N THR A 336 6.74 0.63 23.49
CA THR A 336 8.02 1.02 22.88
C THR A 336 7.92 1.05 21.36
N THR A 337 8.86 1.75 20.69
CA THR A 337 9.05 1.72 19.24
C THR A 337 10.12 0.69 18.80
N ASP A 338 10.67 -0.10 19.73
CA ASP A 338 11.61 -1.17 19.39
C ASP A 338 11.05 -2.11 18.33
N VAL A 339 11.81 -2.34 17.27
CA VAL A 339 11.36 -3.05 16.08
C VAL A 339 10.89 -4.46 16.38
N ASP A 340 11.66 -5.25 17.16
CA ASP A 340 11.32 -6.64 17.44
C ASP A 340 10.09 -6.73 18.37
N ALA A 341 9.98 -5.80 19.32
CA ALA A 341 8.81 -5.71 20.21
C ALA A 341 7.54 -5.33 19.45
N VAL A 342 7.61 -4.35 18.54
CA VAL A 342 6.50 -3.90 17.69
C VAL A 342 6.10 -5.01 16.71
N ALA A 343 7.07 -5.63 16.03
CA ALA A 343 6.82 -6.75 15.09
C ALA A 343 6.13 -7.93 15.76
N LYS A 344 6.47 -8.23 17.01
CA LYS A 344 5.78 -9.25 17.79
C LYS A 344 4.39 -8.81 18.23
N ALA A 345 4.25 -7.56 18.66
CA ALA A 345 2.98 -7.03 19.21
C ALA A 345 1.89 -6.90 18.15
N ILE A 346 2.24 -6.61 16.89
CA ILE A 346 1.30 -6.34 15.80
C ILE A 346 0.53 -7.60 15.36
N ILE A 347 1.13 -8.78 15.52
CA ILE A 347 0.52 -10.05 15.09
C ILE A 347 -0.82 -10.27 15.80
N GLY A 348 -1.86 -10.51 15.02
CA GLY A 348 -3.23 -10.72 15.47
C GLY A 348 -3.99 -9.44 15.84
N LEU A 349 -3.38 -8.26 15.73
CA LEU A 349 -4.09 -6.99 15.88
C LEU A 349 -5.07 -6.76 14.74
N GLU A 350 -6.13 -6.07 15.05
CA GLU A 350 -7.24 -5.76 14.16
C GLU A 350 -7.49 -4.24 14.12
N THR A 351 -7.90 -3.75 12.95
CA THR A 351 -8.33 -2.37 12.77
C THR A 351 -9.47 -2.31 11.74
N PRO A 352 -10.42 -1.36 11.86
CA PRO A 352 -11.36 -1.10 10.79
C PRO A 352 -10.63 -0.82 9.47
N ASN A 353 -11.22 -1.27 8.38
CA ASN A 353 -10.85 -0.88 7.03
C ASN A 353 -11.90 0.08 6.45
N LEU A 354 -11.58 0.73 5.33
CA LEU A 354 -12.50 1.68 4.70
C LEU A 354 -13.57 1.02 3.81
N THR A 355 -13.52 -0.30 3.67
CA THR A 355 -14.54 -1.09 2.97
C THR A 355 -15.68 -1.56 3.88
N GLY A 356 -15.68 -1.12 5.15
CA GLY A 356 -16.74 -1.45 6.11
C GLY A 356 -16.52 -2.74 6.89
N GLY A 357 -15.28 -3.26 6.89
CA GLY A 357 -14.91 -4.48 7.60
C GLY A 357 -13.74 -4.29 8.56
N ILE A 358 -13.11 -5.40 8.91
CA ILE A 358 -11.96 -5.45 9.81
C ILE A 358 -10.77 -6.06 9.08
N ALA A 359 -9.64 -5.34 9.08
CA ALA A 359 -8.35 -5.88 8.68
C ALA A 359 -7.63 -6.46 9.90
N LYS A 360 -7.04 -7.64 9.73
CA LYS A 360 -6.28 -8.35 10.77
C LYS A 360 -4.87 -8.64 10.28
N MET A 361 -3.87 -8.33 11.09
CA MET A 361 -2.48 -8.71 10.81
C MET A 361 -2.27 -10.20 11.09
N LEU A 362 -1.81 -10.91 10.08
CA LEU A 362 -1.56 -12.36 10.13
C LEU A 362 -0.12 -12.69 10.55
N PRO A 363 0.15 -13.93 11.03
CA PRO A 363 1.51 -14.35 11.39
C PRO A 363 2.54 -14.29 10.24
N ASN A 364 2.09 -14.35 8.99
CA ASN A 364 2.92 -14.21 7.79
C ASN A 364 3.14 -12.75 7.36
N HIS A 365 2.81 -11.79 8.22
CA HIS A 365 2.92 -10.33 8.01
C HIS A 365 2.05 -9.77 6.89
N HIS A 366 1.04 -10.51 6.45
CA HIS A 366 -0.01 -10.03 5.55
C HIS A 366 -1.28 -9.71 6.33
N ILE A 367 -2.22 -9.04 5.69
CA ILE A 367 -3.52 -8.71 6.32
C ILE A 367 -4.67 -9.42 5.63
N THR A 368 -5.81 -9.50 6.31
CA THR A 368 -7.07 -9.90 5.69
C THR A 368 -7.68 -8.71 4.95
N LYS A 369 -8.11 -8.91 3.70
CA LYS A 369 -8.75 -7.88 2.86
C LYS A 369 -9.92 -8.47 2.07
N PRO A 370 -11.01 -7.73 1.80
CA PRO A 370 -11.96 -8.12 0.75
C PRO A 370 -11.31 -7.95 -0.62
N VAL A 371 -11.91 -8.53 -1.65
CA VAL A 371 -11.51 -8.28 -3.05
C VAL A 371 -12.70 -7.69 -3.78
N LEU A 372 -12.49 -6.60 -4.48
CA LEU A 372 -13.51 -5.90 -5.25
C LEU A 372 -13.09 -5.80 -6.71
N ILE A 373 -14.08 -5.93 -7.61
CA ILE A 373 -13.92 -5.58 -9.03
C ILE A 373 -14.74 -4.32 -9.26
N GLY A 374 -14.08 -3.27 -9.72
CA GLY A 374 -14.70 -2.00 -10.08
C GLY A 374 -14.69 -1.78 -11.58
N GLU A 375 -15.81 -1.28 -12.11
CA GLU A 375 -15.96 -0.84 -13.49
C GLU A 375 -15.74 0.66 -13.57
N ILE A 376 -14.86 1.11 -14.48
CA ILE A 376 -14.52 2.52 -14.68
C ILE A 376 -15.72 3.28 -15.23
N GLN A 377 -16.08 4.37 -14.56
CA GLN A 377 -17.17 5.27 -14.92
C GLN A 377 -16.65 6.54 -15.62
N GLU A 378 -17.53 7.30 -16.25
CA GLU A 378 -17.17 8.51 -17.03
C GLU A 378 -16.55 9.60 -16.16
N ASP A 379 -16.93 9.66 -14.88
CA ASP A 379 -16.40 10.62 -13.90
C ASP A 379 -15.05 10.25 -13.29
N GLY A 380 -14.45 9.13 -13.71
CA GLY A 380 -13.19 8.62 -13.19
C GLY A 380 -13.31 7.88 -11.86
N GLN A 381 -14.54 7.57 -11.42
CA GLN A 381 -14.81 6.71 -10.29
C GLN A 381 -15.02 5.26 -10.75
N PHE A 382 -15.20 4.36 -9.80
CA PHE A 382 -15.51 2.96 -10.06
C PHE A 382 -16.90 2.60 -9.52
N GLU A 383 -17.66 1.86 -10.30
CA GLU A 383 -18.81 1.12 -9.79
C GLU A 383 -18.35 -0.27 -9.38
N VAL A 384 -18.58 -0.66 -8.12
CA VAL A 384 -18.24 -2.01 -7.65
C VAL A 384 -19.24 -3.00 -8.23
N VAL A 385 -18.77 -3.84 -9.15
CA VAL A 385 -19.61 -4.82 -9.88
C VAL A 385 -19.51 -6.23 -9.30
N TRP A 386 -18.51 -6.48 -8.45
CA TRP A 386 -18.32 -7.76 -7.77
C TRP A 386 -17.44 -7.59 -6.53
N GLU A 387 -17.71 -8.39 -5.50
CA GLU A 387 -16.89 -8.44 -4.28
C GLU A 387 -16.89 -9.87 -3.69
N THR A 388 -15.88 -10.18 -2.89
CA THR A 388 -15.82 -11.42 -2.12
C THR A 388 -16.81 -11.42 -0.97
N GLU A 389 -17.32 -12.60 -0.60
CA GLU A 389 -18.04 -12.77 0.65
C GLU A 389 -17.08 -12.69 1.84
N GLY A 390 -16.89 -11.48 2.39
CA GLY A 390 -15.98 -11.21 3.49
C GLY A 390 -14.51 -11.07 3.06
N THR A 391 -13.61 -11.19 4.04
CA THR A 391 -12.19 -10.97 3.83
C THR A 391 -11.42 -12.24 3.46
N VAL A 392 -10.43 -12.09 2.58
CA VAL A 392 -9.48 -13.14 2.19
C VAL A 392 -8.19 -12.95 2.97
N PRO A 393 -7.64 -13.99 3.64
CA PRO A 393 -6.33 -13.94 4.25
C PRO A 393 -5.24 -13.79 3.17
N GLY A 394 -4.31 -12.85 3.36
CA GLY A 394 -3.18 -12.69 2.44
C GLY A 394 -2.22 -13.88 2.53
N ASP A 395 -1.88 -14.43 1.37
CA ASP A 395 -0.89 -15.51 1.26
C ASP A 395 0.23 -15.10 0.30
N ALA A 396 1.45 -15.09 0.81
CA ALA A 396 2.63 -14.76 0.02
C ALA A 396 2.98 -15.87 -1.00
N TRP A 397 2.54 -17.10 -0.76
CA TRP A 397 3.03 -18.27 -1.48
C TRP A 397 1.97 -18.83 -2.41
N SER A 398 2.27 -18.82 -3.71
CA SER A 398 1.32 -19.29 -4.71
C SER A 398 1.35 -20.82 -4.84
N ASP A 399 0.18 -21.44 -4.73
CA ASP A 399 0.00 -22.88 -5.01
C ASP A 399 0.32 -23.26 -6.48
N PHE A 400 0.42 -22.26 -7.36
CA PHE A 400 0.66 -22.45 -8.79
C PHE A 400 2.14 -22.35 -9.19
N LEU A 401 3.02 -21.96 -8.25
CA LEU A 401 4.48 -21.99 -8.44
C LEU A 401 5.10 -23.09 -7.58
N PRO A 402 5.72 -24.10 -8.19
CA PRO A 402 6.36 -25.20 -7.44
C PRO A 402 7.42 -24.69 -6.47
N GLY A 403 7.38 -25.14 -5.22
CA GLY A 403 8.35 -24.79 -4.19
C GLY A 403 8.18 -23.40 -3.55
N SER A 404 7.20 -22.63 -4.00
CA SER A 404 6.93 -21.28 -3.50
C SER A 404 6.83 -21.23 -1.96
N LYS A 405 6.01 -22.07 -1.36
CA LYS A 405 5.80 -22.13 0.10
C LYS A 405 7.03 -22.48 0.93
N ASP A 406 8.08 -22.97 0.30
CA ASP A 406 9.34 -23.34 0.95
C ASP A 406 10.37 -22.21 0.92
N LEU A 407 10.01 -21.05 0.36
CA LEU A 407 10.87 -19.87 0.25
C LEU A 407 10.60 -18.90 1.39
N ILE A 408 11.65 -18.25 1.87
CA ILE A 408 11.57 -17.07 2.74
C ILE A 408 12.59 -16.03 2.29
N SER A 409 12.26 -14.76 2.49
CA SER A 409 13.23 -13.66 2.40
C SER A 409 13.88 -13.51 3.77
N ASP A 410 15.13 -13.93 3.91
CA ASP A 410 15.86 -13.89 5.19
C ASP A 410 17.32 -13.51 4.94
N TRP A 411 17.74 -12.38 5.51
CA TRP A 411 19.08 -11.82 5.37
C TRP A 411 19.92 -11.97 6.64
N THR A 412 19.50 -12.81 7.59
CA THR A 412 20.30 -13.17 8.76
C THR A 412 21.49 -14.02 8.35
N ASP A 413 22.54 -14.05 9.18
CA ASP A 413 23.84 -14.68 8.87
C ASP A 413 23.73 -16.11 8.34
N ALA A 414 22.79 -16.91 8.85
CA ALA A 414 22.62 -18.31 8.45
C ALA A 414 21.92 -18.47 7.09
N LYS A 415 21.11 -17.49 6.66
CA LYS A 415 20.23 -17.59 5.50
C LYS A 415 20.48 -16.51 4.45
N ASN A 416 21.00 -15.40 4.83
CA ASN A 416 21.49 -14.22 4.09
C ASN A 416 21.11 -14.15 2.59
N CYS A 417 19.84 -14.34 2.28
CA CYS A 417 19.30 -14.21 0.92
C CYS A 417 17.79 -13.95 0.92
N GLY A 418 17.30 -13.33 -0.15
CA GLY A 418 15.88 -12.99 -0.31
C GLY A 418 14.97 -14.16 -0.71
N ASN A 419 15.53 -15.35 -0.94
CA ASN A 419 14.80 -16.53 -1.42
C ASN A 419 15.42 -17.83 -0.87
N TYR A 420 15.57 -17.88 0.43
CA TYR A 420 16.03 -19.07 1.14
C TYR A 420 14.96 -20.17 1.08
N ASN A 421 15.34 -21.34 0.55
CA ASN A 421 14.48 -22.50 0.56
C ASN A 421 14.60 -23.23 1.91
N THR A 422 13.51 -23.31 2.64
CA THR A 422 13.47 -23.93 4.00
C THR A 422 13.55 -25.45 4.00
N VAL A 423 13.25 -26.11 2.87
CA VAL A 423 13.33 -27.57 2.72
C VAL A 423 14.73 -27.99 2.26
N GLU A 424 15.29 -27.25 1.30
CA GLU A 424 16.62 -27.53 0.77
C GLU A 424 17.75 -26.88 1.61
N GLU A 425 17.36 -26.07 2.58
CA GLU A 425 18.25 -25.33 3.50
C GLU A 425 19.35 -24.54 2.76
N LYS A 426 19.00 -23.91 1.64
CA LYS A 426 19.94 -23.12 0.82
C LYS A 426 19.28 -21.91 0.18
N CYS A 427 20.08 -20.90 -0.17
CA CYS A 427 19.64 -19.81 -1.02
C CYS A 427 19.42 -20.32 -2.45
N LEU A 428 18.26 -20.08 -3.00
CA LEU A 428 18.01 -20.23 -4.44
C LEU A 428 18.56 -19.00 -5.14
N GLY A 429 19.19 -19.16 -6.31
CA GLY A 429 19.67 -18.01 -7.10
C GLY A 429 18.53 -17.03 -7.40
N ALA A 430 18.86 -15.79 -7.72
CA ALA A 430 17.87 -14.77 -8.07
C ALA A 430 16.87 -15.35 -9.06
N VAL A 431 15.58 -15.18 -8.77
CA VAL A 431 14.53 -15.55 -9.73
C VAL A 431 14.60 -14.51 -10.85
N ASN A 432 15.28 -14.87 -11.95
CA ASN A 432 15.38 -14.03 -13.14
C ASN A 432 14.05 -14.01 -13.88
#